data_5dbb0e93bc6f984ca46cd1b635c510c7
#
_entry.id   5dbb0e93bc6f984ca46cd1b635c510c7
#
_cell.length_a   1.000
_cell.length_b   1.000
_cell.length_c   1.000
_cell.angle_alpha   90.00
_cell.angle_beta   90.00
_cell.angle_gamma   90.00
#
_symmetry.space_group_name_H-M   'P 1'
#
loop_
_entity.id
_entity.type
_entity.pdbx_description
1 polymer ?
#
loop_
_entity_poly.entity_id
_entity_poly.type
_entity_poly.pdbx_seq_one_letter_code
_entity_poly.pdbx_strand_id
1 'polypeptide(L)'
;TEARDGEDRKITLSQNFRSRQEILDAANFVFENILSVEMGELDYNEDAALHFGAAYYPPRTDCRTEFHLLTAHQKSAEDPHPVKKLTAEARFAARRIRELLDEGFPVTAPDGTLRPCKPEDIVILMRSPGSRVAAFAAALAEREIPCSFQEDSGFFETMEVSTAVSLLELIDNPRQDVPLISVLRSPIFGFTPDRLAEIRAAAPEGDFYQAVASSDSPDCAAFLKTLNALRLSARDMSVHRLLWHIYNTLNLLGLYGAMDRGLERRENLITLACQAEKLESGGCRGLFAFVTQLRRLL
;
A
#
# COMPACT_ATOMS: atom_id res chain seq x y z
N THR A 1 23.85 4.53 -30.42
CA THR A 1 23.86 3.75 -31.67
C THR A 1 23.07 4.53 -32.69
N GLU A 2 23.76 5.12 -33.66
CA GLU A 2 23.13 5.79 -34.80
C GLU A 2 22.34 4.74 -35.60
N ALA A 3 21.06 4.99 -35.81
CA ALA A 3 20.20 4.14 -36.61
C ALA A 3 20.68 4.17 -38.07
N ARG A 4 20.87 3.01 -38.68
CA ARG A 4 21.12 2.89 -40.11
C ARG A 4 19.81 3.09 -40.86
N ASP A 5 19.85 3.83 -41.93
CA ASP A 5 18.72 4.06 -42.86
C ASP A 5 18.18 2.69 -43.32
N GLY A 6 16.99 2.33 -42.84
CA GLY A 6 16.19 1.23 -43.38
C GLY A 6 15.52 0.27 -42.41
N GLU A 7 16.08 -0.03 -41.22
CA GLU A 7 15.51 -1.09 -40.35
C GLU A 7 15.28 -0.67 -38.88
N ASP A 8 16.11 0.20 -38.30
CA ASP A 8 15.98 0.64 -36.91
C ASP A 8 15.84 2.16 -36.83
N ARG A 9 14.76 2.66 -36.22
CA ARG A 9 14.53 4.10 -36.03
C ARG A 9 14.47 4.47 -34.56
N LYS A 10 15.36 5.37 -34.12
CA LYS A 10 15.27 6.03 -32.82
C LYS A 10 14.16 7.06 -32.85
N ILE A 11 13.16 6.93 -31.97
CA ILE A 11 12.10 7.93 -31.76
C ILE A 11 12.33 8.55 -30.37
N THR A 12 12.59 9.84 -30.34
CA THR A 12 12.75 10.58 -29.08
C THR A 12 11.42 11.18 -28.67
N LEU A 13 10.94 10.85 -27.46
CA LEU A 13 9.72 11.40 -26.87
C LEU A 13 10.12 12.48 -25.85
N SER A 14 10.42 13.68 -26.33
CA SER A 14 10.90 14.78 -25.48
C SER A 14 9.78 15.71 -24.99
N GLN A 15 8.60 15.69 -25.62
CA GLN A 15 7.50 16.56 -25.22
C GLN A 15 6.73 16.06 -24.01
N ASN A 16 6.55 16.92 -23.03
CA ASN A 16 5.78 16.68 -21.82
C ASN A 16 4.45 17.44 -21.87
N PHE A 17 3.34 16.67 -21.88
CA PHE A 17 1.98 17.20 -21.94
C PHE A 17 1.29 17.26 -20.56
N ARG A 18 2.00 16.99 -19.46
CA ARG A 18 1.44 16.96 -18.12
C ARG A 18 1.84 18.16 -17.27
N SER A 19 3.09 18.55 -17.35
CA SER A 19 3.67 19.57 -16.47
C SER A 19 3.65 20.96 -17.09
N ARG A 20 3.66 21.99 -16.25
CA ARG A 20 3.89 23.36 -16.67
C ARG A 20 5.35 23.58 -17.05
N GLN A 21 5.59 24.62 -17.85
CA GLN A 21 6.93 24.99 -18.33
C GLN A 21 7.93 25.16 -17.17
N GLU A 22 7.54 25.87 -16.11
CA GLU A 22 8.41 26.19 -14.97
C GLU A 22 8.89 24.94 -14.21
N ILE A 23 8.10 23.87 -14.22
CA ILE A 23 8.49 22.59 -13.63
C ILE A 23 9.53 21.89 -14.49
N LEU A 24 9.34 21.93 -15.82
CA LEU A 24 10.28 21.34 -16.77
C LEU A 24 11.62 22.09 -16.77
N ASP A 25 11.58 23.43 -16.73
CA ASP A 25 12.78 24.27 -16.66
C ASP A 25 13.59 23.97 -15.39
N ALA A 26 12.91 23.81 -14.25
CA ALA A 26 13.58 23.42 -13.01
C ALA A 26 14.17 22.02 -13.07
N ALA A 27 13.47 21.05 -13.66
CA ALA A 27 13.96 19.69 -13.83
C ALA A 27 15.17 19.66 -14.78
N ASN A 28 15.08 20.34 -15.94
CA ASN A 28 16.18 20.46 -16.88
C ASN A 28 17.42 21.11 -16.24
N PHE A 29 17.23 22.21 -15.51
CA PHE A 29 18.30 22.88 -14.78
C PHE A 29 19.03 21.95 -13.82
N VAL A 30 18.29 21.13 -13.07
CA VAL A 30 18.91 20.17 -12.15
C VAL A 30 19.68 19.12 -12.93
N PHE A 31 19.08 18.52 -13.95
CA PHE A 31 19.71 17.41 -14.70
C PHE A 31 20.90 17.86 -15.54
N GLU A 32 20.87 19.05 -16.13
CA GLU A 32 22.03 19.66 -16.82
C GLU A 32 23.25 19.80 -15.91
N ASN A 33 23.03 20.04 -14.61
CA ASN A 33 24.10 20.22 -13.65
C ASN A 33 24.62 18.93 -12.98
N ILE A 34 23.82 17.86 -12.97
CA ILE A 34 24.16 16.63 -12.22
C ILE A 34 24.36 15.40 -13.11
N LEU A 35 23.79 15.38 -14.34
CA LEU A 35 23.98 14.26 -15.25
C LEU A 35 25.15 14.49 -16.17
N SER A 36 26.00 13.46 -16.26
CA SER A 36 27.10 13.36 -17.22
C SER A 36 27.27 11.90 -17.63
N VAL A 37 28.03 11.64 -18.67
CA VAL A 37 28.35 10.27 -19.10
C VAL A 37 28.97 9.46 -17.94
N GLU A 38 29.76 10.12 -17.09
CA GLU A 38 30.39 9.47 -15.93
C GLU A 38 29.42 9.19 -14.78
N MET A 39 28.40 10.06 -14.56
CA MET A 39 27.46 10.02 -13.43
C MET A 39 26.03 9.65 -13.81
N GLY A 40 25.78 9.06 -14.93
CA GLY A 40 24.40 8.72 -15.33
C GLY A 40 24.36 8.00 -16.68
N GLU A 41 25.53 7.69 -17.25
CA GLU A 41 25.66 7.04 -18.55
C GLU A 41 24.94 7.80 -19.69
N LEU A 42 24.55 9.06 -19.44
CA LEU A 42 23.82 9.91 -20.35
C LEU A 42 24.39 11.33 -20.33
N ASP A 43 24.70 11.84 -21.51
CA ASP A 43 24.97 13.26 -21.69
C ASP A 43 23.63 14.00 -21.83
N TYR A 44 23.32 14.85 -20.83
CA TYR A 44 22.06 15.58 -20.79
C TYR A 44 22.13 16.78 -21.73
N ASN A 45 21.66 16.56 -22.93
CA ASN A 45 21.65 17.55 -24.01
C ASN A 45 20.21 17.90 -24.43
N GLU A 46 20.05 18.70 -25.48
CA GLU A 46 18.77 19.15 -25.98
C GLU A 46 17.82 17.99 -26.36
N ASP A 47 18.37 16.86 -26.85
CA ASP A 47 17.58 15.65 -27.17
C ASP A 47 17.05 14.93 -25.92
N ALA A 48 17.74 15.06 -24.77
CA ALA A 48 17.37 14.47 -23.51
C ALA A 48 16.49 15.42 -22.68
N ALA A 49 16.54 16.71 -22.93
CA ALA A 49 15.78 17.72 -22.21
C ALA A 49 14.26 17.54 -22.39
N LEU A 50 13.52 17.92 -21.36
CA LEU A 50 12.07 17.90 -21.37
C LEU A 50 11.53 19.18 -22.03
N HIS A 51 10.71 19.03 -23.05
CA HIS A 51 10.10 20.15 -23.77
C HIS A 51 8.62 20.30 -23.42
N PHE A 52 8.17 21.54 -23.26
CA PHE A 52 6.79 21.84 -22.93
C PHE A 52 5.85 21.58 -24.11
N GLY A 53 4.88 20.70 -23.92
CA GLY A 53 3.85 20.37 -24.90
C GLY A 53 2.41 20.65 -24.43
N ALA A 54 2.23 21.04 -23.15
CA ALA A 54 0.92 21.19 -22.51
C ALA A 54 0.30 22.58 -22.74
N ALA A 55 0.08 22.95 -24.01
CA ALA A 55 -0.42 24.26 -24.42
C ALA A 55 -1.80 24.67 -23.84
N TYR A 56 -2.49 23.76 -23.18
CA TYR A 56 -3.77 24.04 -22.52
C TYR A 56 -3.62 24.75 -21.16
N TYR A 57 -2.41 24.83 -20.60
CA TYR A 57 -2.20 25.59 -19.37
C TYR A 57 -2.21 27.10 -19.66
N PRO A 58 -3.03 27.88 -18.93
CA PRO A 58 -2.98 29.34 -19.07
C PRO A 58 -1.60 29.86 -18.59
N PRO A 59 -1.06 30.88 -19.24
CA PRO A 59 0.19 31.51 -18.81
C PRO A 59 0.08 32.05 -17.38
N ARG A 60 1.11 31.81 -16.56
CA ARG A 60 1.19 32.29 -15.18
C ARG A 60 2.64 32.62 -14.83
N THR A 61 2.84 33.56 -13.91
CA THR A 61 4.16 34.01 -13.44
C THR A 61 4.47 33.56 -12.02
N ASP A 62 3.50 32.93 -11.33
CA ASP A 62 3.57 32.57 -9.93
C ASP A 62 3.75 31.05 -9.69
N CYS A 63 4.00 30.26 -10.74
CA CYS A 63 4.23 28.81 -10.67
C CYS A 63 5.73 28.49 -10.54
N ARG A 64 6.42 29.06 -9.55
CA ARG A 64 7.85 28.79 -9.37
C ARG A 64 8.10 27.51 -8.61
N THR A 65 9.14 26.77 -9.01
CA THR A 65 9.65 25.65 -8.22
C THR A 65 10.38 26.20 -6.99
N GLU A 66 10.00 25.72 -5.82
CA GLU A 66 10.61 26.07 -4.53
C GLU A 66 11.63 25.02 -4.12
N PHE A 67 12.81 25.45 -3.70
CA PHE A 67 13.82 24.61 -3.08
C PHE A 67 14.01 25.02 -1.62
N HIS A 68 13.73 24.11 -0.69
CA HIS A 68 13.84 24.36 0.74
C HIS A 68 14.96 23.52 1.37
N LEU A 69 15.96 24.17 1.92
CA LEU A 69 17.05 23.54 2.65
C LEU A 69 16.78 23.61 4.15
N LEU A 70 16.53 22.46 4.75
CA LEU A 70 16.33 22.33 6.20
C LEU A 70 17.64 21.94 6.88
N THR A 71 18.17 22.84 7.71
CA THR A 71 19.36 22.55 8.54
C THR A 71 18.88 21.97 9.88
N ALA A 72 19.31 20.74 10.20
CA ALA A 72 19.10 20.19 11.52
C ALA A 72 20.00 20.94 12.53
N HIS A 73 19.42 21.59 13.52
CA HIS A 73 20.19 22.20 14.60
C HIS A 73 20.91 21.10 15.39
N GLN A 74 22.21 21.23 15.57
CA GLN A 74 22.96 20.43 16.53
C GLN A 74 22.40 20.71 17.93
N LYS A 75 22.44 19.70 18.81
CA LYS A 75 22.00 19.78 20.21
C LYS A 75 22.49 21.08 20.83
N SER A 76 21.59 21.99 21.18
CA SER A 76 21.91 23.09 22.06
C SER A 76 21.65 22.67 23.50
N ALA A 77 22.31 23.28 24.45
CA ALA A 77 22.10 23.01 25.87
C ALA A 77 20.65 23.33 26.32
N GLU A 78 19.89 24.08 25.50
CA GLU A 78 18.52 24.51 25.77
C GLU A 78 17.45 23.54 25.21
N ASP A 79 17.82 22.59 24.31
CA ASP A 79 16.89 21.59 23.79
C ASP A 79 17.50 20.19 23.89
N PRO A 80 17.23 19.48 25.01
CA PRO A 80 17.76 18.14 25.26
C PRO A 80 17.18 17.06 24.34
N HIS A 81 16.10 17.37 23.59
CA HIS A 81 15.43 16.44 22.67
C HIS A 81 15.41 16.96 21.23
N PRO A 82 16.51 16.83 20.46
CA PRO A 82 16.52 17.28 19.08
C PRO A 82 15.41 16.59 18.30
N VAL A 83 14.59 17.40 17.63
CA VAL A 83 13.56 16.89 16.70
C VAL A 83 14.24 16.02 15.65
N LYS A 84 13.83 14.77 15.52
CA LYS A 84 14.39 13.89 14.50
C LYS A 84 14.26 14.57 13.13
N LYS A 85 15.32 14.50 12.29
CA LYS A 85 15.37 15.13 10.96
C LYS A 85 14.08 14.87 10.15
N LEU A 86 13.59 13.65 10.15
CA LEU A 86 12.35 13.26 9.47
C LEU A 86 11.12 14.02 9.99
N THR A 87 11.01 14.19 11.30
CA THR A 87 9.89 14.92 11.91
C THR A 87 9.93 16.41 11.55
N ALA A 88 11.14 17.00 11.45
CA ALA A 88 11.31 18.37 11.02
C ALA A 88 10.91 18.56 9.55
N GLU A 89 11.32 17.66 8.66
CA GLU A 89 10.91 17.63 7.25
C GLU A 89 9.38 17.52 7.11
N ALA A 90 8.77 16.58 7.83
CA ALA A 90 7.33 16.35 7.79
C ALA A 90 6.53 17.57 8.28
N ARG A 91 6.94 18.17 9.41
CA ARG A 91 6.30 19.40 9.94
C ARG A 91 6.48 20.60 9.03
N PHE A 92 7.63 20.73 8.39
CA PHE A 92 7.87 21.78 7.39
C PHE A 92 6.92 21.61 6.19
N ALA A 93 6.86 20.41 5.60
CA ALA A 93 5.98 20.12 4.47
C ALA A 93 4.50 20.38 4.83
N ALA A 94 4.04 19.90 5.98
CA ALA A 94 2.67 20.10 6.44
C ALA A 94 2.36 21.61 6.64
N ARG A 95 3.32 22.39 7.16
CA ARG A 95 3.16 23.85 7.28
C ARG A 95 3.03 24.50 5.90
N ARG A 96 3.93 24.18 4.95
CA ARG A 96 3.88 24.76 3.60
C ARG A 96 2.60 24.41 2.86
N ILE A 97 2.13 23.16 3.00
CA ILE A 97 0.84 22.74 2.43
C ILE A 97 -0.30 23.55 3.05
N ARG A 98 -0.32 23.76 4.37
CA ARG A 98 -1.36 24.56 5.02
C ARG A 98 -1.36 25.99 4.51
N GLU A 99 -0.19 26.61 4.36
CA GLU A 99 -0.03 27.95 3.77
C GLU A 99 -0.66 28.02 2.37
N LEU A 100 -0.32 27.09 1.47
CA LEU A 100 -0.89 27.03 0.13
C LEU A 100 -2.41 26.89 0.10
N LEU A 101 -2.95 26.08 1.02
CA LEU A 101 -4.40 25.89 1.15
C LEU A 101 -5.11 27.15 1.68
N ASP A 102 -4.52 27.81 2.69
CA ASP A 102 -5.07 29.01 3.31
C ASP A 102 -5.00 30.23 2.37
N GLU A 103 -3.94 30.35 1.59
CA GLU A 103 -3.77 31.36 0.55
C GLU A 103 -4.70 31.13 -0.65
N GLY A 104 -5.30 29.93 -0.75
CA GLY A 104 -6.10 29.52 -1.90
C GLY A 104 -5.27 29.49 -3.18
N PHE A 105 -4.04 28.93 -3.11
CA PHE A 105 -3.12 28.87 -4.25
C PHE A 105 -3.84 28.35 -5.50
N PRO A 106 -3.83 29.10 -6.61
CA PRO A 106 -4.66 28.76 -7.75
C PRO A 106 -4.08 27.57 -8.55
N VAL A 107 -4.90 26.55 -8.77
CA VAL A 107 -4.61 25.40 -9.62
C VAL A 107 -5.51 25.37 -10.85
N THR A 108 -5.03 24.77 -11.93
CA THR A 108 -5.80 24.66 -13.17
C THR A 108 -6.68 23.41 -13.12
N ALA A 109 -7.99 23.60 -13.24
CA ALA A 109 -8.95 22.52 -13.37
C ALA A 109 -8.89 21.85 -14.78
N PRO A 110 -9.45 20.64 -14.97
CA PRO A 110 -9.44 19.95 -16.26
C PRO A 110 -10.07 20.75 -17.42
N ASP A 111 -10.97 21.69 -17.12
CA ASP A 111 -11.61 22.58 -18.09
C ASP A 111 -10.77 23.83 -18.44
N GLY A 112 -9.55 23.94 -17.86
CA GLY A 112 -8.65 25.06 -18.05
C GLY A 112 -8.91 26.27 -17.14
N THR A 113 -9.95 26.25 -16.31
CA THR A 113 -10.24 27.33 -15.36
C THR A 113 -9.33 27.27 -14.14
N LEU A 114 -9.14 28.40 -13.47
CA LEU A 114 -8.39 28.49 -12.22
C LEU A 114 -9.34 28.35 -11.03
N ARG A 115 -8.98 27.52 -10.06
CA ARG A 115 -9.65 27.37 -8.79
C ARG A 115 -8.68 27.31 -7.62
N PRO A 116 -9.09 27.60 -6.39
CA PRO A 116 -8.28 27.38 -5.21
C PRO A 116 -7.81 25.92 -5.07
N CYS A 117 -6.58 25.75 -4.61
CA CYS A 117 -5.99 24.45 -4.30
C CYS A 117 -6.78 23.74 -3.19
N LYS A 118 -6.94 22.43 -3.33
CA LYS A 118 -7.51 21.54 -2.33
C LYS A 118 -6.48 20.48 -1.94
N PRO A 119 -6.65 19.78 -0.79
CA PRO A 119 -5.73 18.73 -0.39
C PRO A 119 -5.52 17.64 -1.46
N GLU A 120 -6.55 17.31 -2.24
CA GLU A 120 -6.52 16.33 -3.33
C GLU A 120 -5.64 16.72 -4.51
N ASP A 121 -5.25 18.00 -4.62
CA ASP A 121 -4.36 18.50 -5.68
C ASP A 121 -2.88 18.38 -5.31
N ILE A 122 -2.57 17.98 -4.08
CA ILE A 122 -1.21 17.98 -3.55
C ILE A 122 -0.72 16.56 -3.38
N VAL A 123 0.46 16.27 -3.89
CA VAL A 123 1.09 14.95 -3.78
C VAL A 123 2.48 15.10 -3.16
N ILE A 124 2.78 14.27 -2.14
CA ILE A 124 4.10 14.14 -1.56
C ILE A 124 4.76 12.89 -2.13
N LEU A 125 5.83 13.06 -2.89
CA LEU A 125 6.58 11.97 -3.49
C LEU A 125 7.84 11.68 -2.67
N MET A 126 8.06 10.40 -2.35
CA MET A 126 9.24 9.94 -1.63
C MET A 126 9.85 8.75 -2.37
N ARG A 127 11.20 8.67 -2.40
CA ARG A 127 11.90 7.54 -3.01
C ARG A 127 11.63 6.22 -2.26
N SER A 128 11.54 6.28 -0.94
CA SER A 128 11.31 5.14 -0.05
C SER A 128 10.31 5.55 1.02
N PRO A 129 8.99 5.39 0.78
CA PRO A 129 7.98 5.83 1.72
C PRO A 129 8.08 5.09 3.06
N GLY A 130 7.92 3.77 3.10
CA GLY A 130 8.12 2.95 4.29
C GLY A 130 7.69 3.61 5.60
N SER A 131 8.53 3.55 6.63
CA SER A 131 8.30 4.17 7.94
C SER A 131 8.21 5.71 7.93
N ARG A 132 8.58 6.36 6.83
CA ARG A 132 8.50 7.83 6.70
C ARG A 132 7.07 8.33 6.58
N VAL A 133 6.19 7.54 5.96
CA VAL A 133 4.78 7.89 5.74
C VAL A 133 4.09 8.25 7.04
N ALA A 134 4.29 7.48 8.10
CA ALA A 134 3.67 7.73 9.40
C ALA A 134 4.03 9.12 9.99
N ALA A 135 5.28 9.57 9.80
CA ALA A 135 5.71 10.89 10.27
C ALA A 135 5.03 12.03 9.50
N PHE A 136 4.88 11.87 8.18
CA PHE A 136 4.18 12.86 7.34
C PHE A 136 2.68 12.86 7.62
N ALA A 137 2.05 11.68 7.75
CA ALA A 137 0.64 11.57 8.10
C ALA A 137 0.33 12.22 9.45
N ALA A 138 1.16 11.99 10.46
CA ALA A 138 1.02 12.62 11.78
C ALA A 138 1.15 14.15 11.69
N ALA A 139 2.15 14.67 10.95
CA ALA A 139 2.35 16.10 10.80
C ALA A 139 1.21 16.80 10.03
N LEU A 140 0.62 16.12 9.04
CA LEU A 140 -0.57 16.60 8.31
C LEU A 140 -1.81 16.59 9.22
N ALA A 141 -1.99 15.52 10.01
CA ALA A 141 -3.10 15.42 10.98
C ALA A 141 -3.01 16.50 12.07
N GLU A 142 -1.80 16.84 12.58
CA GLU A 142 -1.59 17.96 13.51
C GLU A 142 -2.13 19.31 12.96
N ARG A 143 -2.29 19.42 11.64
CA ARG A 143 -2.77 20.62 10.93
C ARG A 143 -4.13 20.44 10.27
N GLU A 144 -4.85 19.39 10.63
CA GLU A 144 -6.17 19.07 10.09
C GLU A 144 -6.19 18.99 8.56
N ILE A 145 -5.09 18.50 7.95
CA ILE A 145 -5.00 18.27 6.51
C ILE A 145 -5.27 16.79 6.25
N PRO A 146 -6.38 16.46 5.55
CA PRO A 146 -6.67 15.07 5.20
C PRO A 146 -5.61 14.55 4.23
N CYS A 147 -5.12 13.33 4.46
CA CYS A 147 -4.19 12.68 3.56
C CYS A 147 -4.60 11.22 3.31
N SER A 148 -4.26 10.74 2.14
CA SER A 148 -4.37 9.33 1.76
C SER A 148 -2.99 8.85 1.32
N PHE A 149 -2.61 7.66 1.70
CA PHE A 149 -1.35 7.06 1.28
C PHE A 149 -1.56 5.57 1.04
N GLN A 150 -0.84 5.05 0.06
CA GLN A 150 -0.84 3.63 -0.21
C GLN A 150 0.24 2.99 0.67
N GLU A 151 -0.17 2.21 1.66
CA GLU A 151 0.74 1.35 2.42
C GLU A 151 1.06 0.12 1.56
N ASP A 152 2.14 0.16 0.78
CA ASP A 152 2.62 -1.01 0.06
C ASP A 152 3.24 -2.06 1.01
N SER A 153 3.66 -1.63 2.21
CA SER A 153 4.17 -2.49 3.27
C SER A 153 3.13 -2.61 4.39
N GLY A 154 2.49 -3.75 4.48
CA GLY A 154 1.56 -4.04 5.55
C GLY A 154 0.17 -4.52 5.12
N PHE A 155 -0.12 -4.52 3.82
CA PHE A 155 -1.41 -5.04 3.32
C PHE A 155 -1.69 -6.47 3.82
N PHE A 156 -0.71 -7.35 3.70
CA PHE A 156 -0.82 -8.73 4.16
C PHE A 156 -0.73 -8.88 5.69
N GLU A 157 -0.19 -7.86 6.39
CA GLU A 157 -0.09 -7.82 7.85
C GLU A 157 -1.37 -7.30 8.51
N THR A 158 -2.28 -6.69 7.74
CA THR A 158 -3.57 -6.24 8.28
C THR A 158 -4.37 -7.43 8.81
N MET A 159 -5.08 -7.23 9.91
CA MET A 159 -5.79 -8.30 10.60
C MET A 159 -6.73 -9.08 9.68
N GLU A 160 -7.52 -8.39 8.87
CA GLU A 160 -8.50 -8.98 7.97
C GLU A 160 -7.85 -9.80 6.85
N VAL A 161 -6.78 -9.28 6.23
CA VAL A 161 -6.06 -9.96 5.13
C VAL A 161 -5.27 -11.14 5.68
N SER A 162 -4.52 -10.95 6.76
CA SER A 162 -3.77 -12.01 7.44
C SER A 162 -4.68 -13.16 7.88
N THR A 163 -5.88 -12.85 8.39
CA THR A 163 -6.87 -13.88 8.76
C THR A 163 -7.41 -14.61 7.52
N ALA A 164 -7.71 -13.89 6.44
CA ALA A 164 -8.19 -14.50 5.20
C ALA A 164 -7.11 -15.39 4.56
N VAL A 165 -5.85 -14.97 4.57
CA VAL A 165 -4.72 -15.78 4.10
C VAL A 165 -4.53 -17.02 4.97
N SER A 166 -4.57 -16.88 6.30
CA SER A 166 -4.48 -18.02 7.23
C SER A 166 -5.63 -19.01 7.03
N LEU A 167 -6.84 -18.55 6.69
CA LEU A 167 -7.96 -19.44 6.33
C LEU A 167 -7.66 -20.21 5.04
N LEU A 168 -7.13 -19.57 4.01
CA LEU A 168 -6.72 -20.26 2.77
C LEU A 168 -5.63 -21.30 3.04
N GLU A 169 -4.66 -20.98 3.91
CA GLU A 169 -3.61 -21.92 4.32
C GLU A 169 -4.18 -23.15 5.04
N LEU A 170 -5.18 -22.97 5.91
CA LEU A 170 -5.85 -24.07 6.61
C LEU A 170 -6.73 -24.91 5.68
N ILE A 171 -7.36 -24.29 4.70
CA ILE A 171 -8.15 -25.02 3.69
C ILE A 171 -7.22 -25.92 2.87
N ASP A 172 -6.04 -25.45 2.51
CA ASP A 172 -5.00 -26.21 1.83
C ASP A 172 -4.43 -27.31 2.75
N ASN A 173 -3.89 -26.92 3.90
CA ASN A 173 -3.32 -27.83 4.89
C ASN A 173 -3.71 -27.44 6.33
N PRO A 174 -4.63 -28.16 6.99
CA PRO A 174 -5.12 -27.81 8.32
C PRO A 174 -4.12 -28.09 9.46
N ARG A 175 -3.02 -28.82 9.19
CA ARG A 175 -2.02 -29.20 10.20
C ARG A 175 -0.92 -28.15 10.41
N GLN A 176 -1.18 -26.91 10.07
CA GLN A 176 -0.27 -25.79 10.30
C GLN A 176 -0.70 -25.04 11.57
N ASP A 177 0.05 -25.18 12.65
CA ASP A 177 -0.31 -24.66 13.97
C ASP A 177 -0.46 -23.12 13.98
N VAL A 178 0.45 -22.38 13.33
CA VAL A 178 0.40 -20.92 13.35
C VAL A 178 -0.83 -20.35 12.65
N PRO A 179 -1.17 -20.73 11.40
CA PRO A 179 -2.42 -20.32 10.77
C PRO A 179 -3.66 -20.76 11.55
N LEU A 180 -3.63 -21.97 12.13
CA LEU A 180 -4.76 -22.50 12.89
C LEU A 180 -5.05 -21.66 14.14
N ILE A 181 -4.02 -21.37 14.93
CA ILE A 181 -4.15 -20.54 16.13
C ILE A 181 -4.57 -19.12 15.74
N SER A 182 -4.01 -18.56 14.66
CA SER A 182 -4.39 -17.24 14.15
C SER A 182 -5.89 -17.18 13.81
N VAL A 183 -6.41 -18.15 13.08
CA VAL A 183 -7.82 -18.20 12.69
C VAL A 183 -8.73 -18.43 13.89
N LEU A 184 -8.39 -19.34 14.80
CA LEU A 184 -9.18 -19.60 16.02
C LEU A 184 -9.27 -18.34 16.90
N ARG A 185 -8.19 -17.58 17.03
CA ARG A 185 -8.15 -16.33 17.79
C ARG A 185 -8.83 -15.15 17.10
N SER A 186 -9.04 -15.26 15.79
CA SER A 186 -9.66 -14.17 15.03
C SER A 186 -11.07 -13.86 15.53
N PRO A 187 -11.58 -12.66 15.23
CA PRO A 187 -12.95 -12.28 15.57
C PRO A 187 -14.04 -13.20 14.98
N ILE A 188 -13.66 -14.05 14.02
CA ILE A 188 -14.58 -15.01 13.38
C ILE A 188 -14.97 -16.13 14.35
N PHE A 189 -13.99 -16.68 15.08
CA PHE A 189 -14.19 -17.81 15.98
C PHE A 189 -14.06 -17.45 17.46
N GLY A 190 -13.30 -16.40 17.79
CA GLY A 190 -13.25 -15.77 19.11
C GLY A 190 -12.66 -16.62 20.23
N PHE A 191 -11.79 -17.61 19.92
CA PHE A 191 -11.14 -18.41 20.96
C PHE A 191 -10.19 -17.55 21.79
N THR A 192 -10.32 -17.61 23.11
CA THR A 192 -9.40 -16.93 24.03
C THR A 192 -8.06 -17.68 24.15
N PRO A 193 -6.98 -17.00 24.55
CA PRO A 193 -5.70 -17.67 24.82
C PRO A 193 -5.82 -18.79 25.84
N ASP A 194 -6.62 -18.60 26.90
CA ASP A 194 -6.84 -19.62 27.93
C ASP A 194 -7.53 -20.85 27.35
N ARG A 195 -8.52 -20.64 26.49
CA ARG A 195 -9.21 -21.74 25.81
C ARG A 195 -8.29 -22.57 24.92
N LEU A 196 -7.38 -21.91 24.19
CA LEU A 196 -6.37 -22.62 23.38
C LEU A 196 -5.38 -23.37 24.24
N ALA A 197 -4.99 -22.82 25.41
CA ALA A 197 -4.13 -23.49 26.36
C ALA A 197 -4.80 -24.73 26.96
N GLU A 198 -6.09 -24.67 27.31
CA GLU A 198 -6.89 -25.83 27.78
C GLU A 198 -6.90 -26.94 26.74
N ILE A 199 -7.18 -26.61 25.46
CA ILE A 199 -7.19 -27.60 24.37
C ILE A 199 -5.81 -28.26 24.23
N ARG A 200 -4.72 -27.50 24.30
CA ARG A 200 -3.36 -28.03 24.23
C ARG A 200 -3.01 -28.86 25.47
N ALA A 201 -3.43 -28.44 26.67
CA ALA A 201 -3.19 -29.19 27.89
C ALA A 201 -3.91 -30.56 27.92
N ALA A 202 -5.11 -30.62 27.33
CA ALA A 202 -5.86 -31.88 27.22
C ALA A 202 -5.25 -32.88 26.21
N ALA A 203 -4.54 -32.38 25.19
CA ALA A 203 -3.84 -33.17 24.18
C ALA A 203 -2.44 -32.57 23.91
N PRO A 204 -1.43 -32.87 24.76
CA PRO A 204 -0.12 -32.24 24.72
C PRO A 204 0.76 -32.66 23.54
N GLU A 205 0.48 -33.83 22.94
CA GLU A 205 1.26 -34.37 21.84
C GLU A 205 0.64 -34.11 20.47
N GLY A 206 1.44 -34.12 19.43
CA GLY A 206 1.03 -33.93 18.03
C GLY A 206 0.78 -32.50 17.63
N ASP A 207 0.22 -32.32 16.42
CA ASP A 207 -0.13 -30.98 15.90
C ASP A 207 -1.39 -30.44 16.61
N PHE A 208 -1.56 -29.11 16.58
CA PHE A 208 -2.68 -28.46 17.26
C PHE A 208 -4.04 -28.82 16.65
N TYR A 209 -4.06 -29.17 15.37
CA TYR A 209 -5.27 -29.64 14.70
C TYR A 209 -5.79 -30.95 15.31
N GLN A 210 -4.88 -31.86 15.67
CA GLN A 210 -5.28 -33.11 16.37
C GLN A 210 -5.87 -32.82 17.75
N ALA A 211 -5.28 -31.86 18.48
CA ALA A 211 -5.81 -31.43 19.77
C ALA A 211 -7.22 -30.83 19.64
N VAL A 212 -7.46 -30.00 18.64
CA VAL A 212 -8.79 -29.44 18.33
C VAL A 212 -9.77 -30.55 17.91
N ALA A 213 -9.32 -31.50 17.10
CA ALA A 213 -10.16 -32.62 16.60
C ALA A 213 -10.55 -33.61 17.68
N SER A 214 -9.72 -33.79 18.70
CA SER A 214 -10.00 -34.67 19.85
C SER A 214 -10.76 -34.00 21.00
N SER A 215 -11.02 -32.69 20.88
CA SER A 215 -11.74 -31.92 21.90
C SER A 215 -13.27 -32.16 21.79
N ASP A 216 -13.90 -32.47 22.89
CA ASP A 216 -15.38 -32.61 23.00
C ASP A 216 -16.09 -31.23 23.04
N SER A 217 -15.37 -30.15 22.85
CA SER A 217 -15.93 -28.79 22.89
C SER A 217 -16.85 -28.50 21.70
N PRO A 218 -18.07 -27.98 21.96
CA PRO A 218 -18.98 -27.55 20.89
C PRO A 218 -18.35 -26.53 19.92
N ASP A 219 -17.50 -25.63 20.42
CA ASP A 219 -16.83 -24.60 19.63
C ASP A 219 -15.81 -25.22 18.67
N CYS A 220 -15.05 -26.23 19.14
CA CYS A 220 -14.15 -27.01 18.30
C CYS A 220 -14.90 -27.75 17.22
N ALA A 221 -16.02 -28.41 17.57
CA ALA A 221 -16.87 -29.11 16.62
C ALA A 221 -17.46 -28.20 15.56
N ALA A 222 -17.93 -26.99 15.95
CA ALA A 222 -18.45 -25.97 15.04
C ALA A 222 -17.36 -25.45 14.08
N PHE A 223 -16.16 -25.18 14.60
CA PHE A 223 -15.01 -24.78 13.78
C PHE A 223 -14.66 -25.85 12.74
N LEU A 224 -14.49 -27.10 13.18
CA LEU A 224 -14.14 -28.21 12.30
C LEU A 224 -15.19 -28.43 11.21
N LYS A 225 -16.47 -28.34 11.55
CA LYS A 225 -17.57 -28.44 10.60
C LYS A 225 -17.45 -27.35 9.52
N THR A 226 -17.20 -26.12 9.94
CA THR A 226 -17.03 -24.97 9.03
C THR A 226 -15.81 -25.16 8.15
N LEU A 227 -14.66 -25.49 8.73
CA LEU A 227 -13.42 -25.72 7.99
C LEU A 227 -13.58 -26.85 6.95
N ASN A 228 -14.20 -27.96 7.33
CA ASN A 228 -14.42 -29.10 6.42
C ASN A 228 -15.37 -28.72 5.26
N ALA A 229 -16.41 -27.92 5.52
CA ALA A 229 -17.29 -27.42 4.47
C ALA A 229 -16.53 -26.52 3.47
N LEU A 230 -15.70 -25.60 3.95
CA LEU A 230 -14.88 -24.75 3.10
C LEU A 230 -13.85 -25.57 2.29
N ARG A 231 -13.22 -26.58 2.90
CA ARG A 231 -12.30 -27.49 2.22
C ARG A 231 -12.98 -28.30 1.12
N LEU A 232 -14.22 -28.70 1.33
CA LEU A 232 -15.00 -29.37 0.29
C LEU A 232 -15.29 -28.45 -0.88
N SER A 233 -15.73 -27.21 -0.60
CA SER A 233 -15.99 -26.18 -1.62
C SER A 233 -14.74 -25.81 -2.41
N ALA A 234 -13.57 -25.80 -1.78
CA ALA A 234 -12.30 -25.42 -2.42
C ALA A 234 -11.86 -26.39 -3.53
N ARG A 235 -12.42 -27.62 -3.58
CA ARG A 235 -12.05 -28.61 -4.61
C ARG A 235 -12.49 -28.20 -6.01
N ASP A 236 -13.61 -27.49 -6.10
CA ASP A 236 -14.27 -27.17 -7.36
C ASP A 236 -14.28 -25.67 -7.67
N MET A 237 -13.67 -24.85 -6.82
CA MET A 237 -13.65 -23.40 -6.97
C MET A 237 -12.25 -22.87 -7.33
N SER A 238 -12.20 -21.83 -8.16
CA SER A 238 -11.00 -20.99 -8.28
C SER A 238 -10.78 -20.22 -6.98
N VAL A 239 -9.56 -19.76 -6.72
CA VAL A 239 -9.20 -19.07 -5.46
C VAL A 239 -10.00 -17.79 -5.28
N HIS A 240 -10.17 -17.01 -6.35
CA HIS A 240 -11.03 -15.82 -6.33
C HIS A 240 -12.47 -16.16 -5.87
N ARG A 241 -13.09 -17.18 -6.46
CA ARG A 241 -14.44 -17.63 -6.07
C ARG A 241 -14.48 -18.18 -4.65
N LEU A 242 -13.44 -18.90 -4.24
CA LEU A 242 -13.31 -19.42 -2.89
C LEU A 242 -13.23 -18.28 -1.86
N LEU A 243 -12.48 -17.23 -2.12
CA LEU A 243 -12.43 -16.05 -1.25
C LEU A 243 -13.80 -15.41 -1.08
N TRP A 244 -14.54 -15.19 -2.17
CA TRP A 244 -15.91 -14.68 -2.10
C TRP A 244 -16.85 -15.64 -1.35
N HIS A 245 -16.70 -16.95 -1.54
CA HIS A 245 -17.46 -17.95 -0.81
C HIS A 245 -17.17 -17.87 0.69
N ILE A 246 -15.90 -17.75 1.08
CA ILE A 246 -15.47 -17.54 2.48
C ILE A 246 -16.08 -16.25 3.04
N TYR A 247 -15.97 -15.14 2.31
CA TYR A 247 -16.47 -13.84 2.75
C TYR A 247 -17.98 -13.87 3.02
N ASN A 248 -18.73 -14.54 2.16
CA ASN A 248 -20.18 -14.67 2.32
C ASN A 248 -20.56 -15.66 3.44
N THR A 249 -19.90 -16.82 3.51
CA THR A 249 -20.22 -17.87 4.48
C THR A 249 -19.92 -17.43 5.92
N LEU A 250 -18.81 -16.70 6.12
CA LEU A 250 -18.36 -16.21 7.43
C LEU A 250 -18.75 -14.75 7.68
N ASN A 251 -19.43 -14.09 6.74
CA ASN A 251 -19.78 -12.67 6.79
C ASN A 251 -18.60 -11.75 7.09
N LEU A 252 -17.43 -12.01 6.48
CA LEU A 252 -16.21 -11.26 6.80
C LEU A 252 -16.34 -9.78 6.49
N LEU A 253 -16.98 -9.41 5.38
CA LEU A 253 -17.18 -8.01 5.02
C LEU A 253 -18.06 -7.26 6.03
N GLY A 254 -19.06 -7.94 6.62
CA GLY A 254 -19.90 -7.38 7.68
C GLY A 254 -19.12 -7.27 8.99
N LEU A 255 -18.43 -8.34 9.38
CA LEU A 255 -17.67 -8.42 10.63
C LEU A 255 -16.56 -7.36 10.69
N TYR A 256 -15.66 -7.33 9.71
CA TYR A 256 -14.57 -6.36 9.67
C TYR A 256 -15.05 -4.95 9.33
N GLY A 257 -16.13 -4.82 8.56
CA GLY A 257 -16.74 -3.53 8.26
C GLY A 257 -17.38 -2.83 9.46
N ALA A 258 -17.75 -3.58 10.51
CA ALA A 258 -18.28 -3.04 11.76
C ALA A 258 -17.20 -2.60 12.77
N MET A 259 -15.91 -2.87 12.48
CA MET A 259 -14.78 -2.48 13.32
C MET A 259 -14.29 -1.06 13.00
N ASP A 260 -13.37 -0.57 13.82
CA ASP A 260 -12.65 0.66 13.52
C ASP A 260 -11.96 0.58 12.15
N ARG A 261 -12.02 1.67 11.36
CA ARG A 261 -11.58 1.74 9.96
C ARG A 261 -12.29 0.70 9.05
N GLY A 262 -13.54 0.39 9.33
CA GLY A 262 -14.28 -0.70 8.69
C GLY A 262 -14.38 -0.61 7.16
N LEU A 263 -14.47 0.59 6.58
CA LEU A 263 -14.45 0.78 5.12
C LEU A 263 -13.14 0.29 4.52
N GLU A 264 -12.01 0.70 5.09
CA GLU A 264 -10.68 0.31 4.65
C GLU A 264 -10.47 -1.22 4.76
N ARG A 265 -10.90 -1.82 5.88
CA ARG A 265 -10.84 -3.28 6.06
C ARG A 265 -11.63 -4.04 5.00
N ARG A 266 -12.81 -3.54 4.63
CA ARG A 266 -13.62 -4.12 3.55
C ARG A 266 -12.92 -3.99 2.20
N GLU A 267 -12.34 -2.84 1.91
CA GLU A 267 -11.57 -2.60 0.69
C GLU A 267 -10.34 -3.51 0.61
N ASN A 268 -9.66 -3.77 1.72
CA ASN A 268 -8.55 -4.71 1.79
C ASN A 268 -8.97 -6.14 1.43
N LEU A 269 -10.08 -6.62 1.96
CA LEU A 269 -10.62 -7.95 1.60
C LEU A 269 -11.01 -8.03 0.12
N ILE A 270 -11.66 -7.01 -0.41
CA ILE A 270 -12.02 -6.94 -1.84
C ILE A 270 -10.74 -6.93 -2.70
N THR A 271 -9.74 -6.15 -2.30
CA THR A 271 -8.46 -6.07 -2.98
C THR A 271 -7.75 -7.42 -3.02
N LEU A 272 -7.78 -8.19 -1.92
CA LEU A 272 -7.23 -9.55 -1.88
C LEU A 272 -7.93 -10.46 -2.92
N ALA A 273 -9.25 -10.40 -3.02
CA ALA A 273 -9.99 -11.16 -4.01
C ALA A 273 -9.65 -10.74 -5.46
N CYS A 274 -9.50 -9.45 -5.72
CA CYS A 274 -9.07 -8.93 -7.04
C CYS A 274 -7.63 -9.34 -7.38
N GLN A 275 -6.73 -9.38 -6.39
CA GLN A 275 -5.36 -9.88 -6.59
C GLN A 275 -5.37 -11.38 -6.92
N ALA A 276 -6.21 -12.17 -6.26
CA ALA A 276 -6.37 -13.58 -6.59
C ALA A 276 -6.83 -13.79 -8.04
N GLU A 277 -7.80 -13.03 -8.51
CA GLU A 277 -8.27 -13.07 -9.90
C GLU A 277 -7.16 -12.74 -10.91
N LYS A 278 -6.35 -11.70 -10.61
CA LYS A 278 -5.21 -11.31 -11.45
C LYS A 278 -4.16 -12.41 -11.53
N LEU A 279 -3.82 -13.02 -10.39
CA LEU A 279 -2.84 -14.11 -10.34
C LEU A 279 -3.33 -15.36 -11.07
N GLU A 280 -4.61 -15.69 -10.95
CA GLU A 280 -5.22 -16.81 -11.70
C GLU A 280 -5.21 -16.55 -13.21
N SER A 281 -5.52 -15.32 -13.63
CA SER A 281 -5.44 -14.89 -15.04
C SER A 281 -4.00 -14.93 -15.57
N GLY A 282 -3.01 -14.70 -14.71
CA GLY A 282 -1.58 -14.81 -15.00
C GLY A 282 -1.04 -16.26 -15.00
N GLY A 283 -1.90 -17.28 -14.84
CA GLY A 283 -1.53 -18.70 -14.92
C GLY A 283 -1.31 -19.39 -13.57
N CYS A 284 -1.48 -18.72 -12.44
CA CYS A 284 -1.45 -19.35 -11.11
C CYS A 284 -2.74 -20.18 -10.92
N ARG A 285 -2.64 -21.51 -10.95
CA ARG A 285 -3.80 -22.39 -10.83
C ARG A 285 -3.76 -23.20 -9.53
N GLY A 286 -4.89 -23.16 -8.82
CA GLY A 286 -5.12 -23.94 -7.60
C GLY A 286 -4.63 -23.25 -6.32
N LEU A 287 -5.25 -23.66 -5.20
CA LEU A 287 -5.05 -23.03 -3.90
C LEU A 287 -3.60 -23.13 -3.41
N PHE A 288 -2.97 -24.29 -3.54
CA PHE A 288 -1.57 -24.50 -3.13
C PHE A 288 -0.59 -23.56 -3.83
N ALA A 289 -0.73 -23.41 -5.15
CA ALA A 289 0.13 -22.51 -5.93
C ALA A 289 -0.06 -21.06 -5.50
N PHE A 290 -1.31 -20.65 -5.27
CA PHE A 290 -1.66 -19.31 -4.81
C PHE A 290 -1.06 -19.01 -3.42
N VAL A 291 -1.27 -19.89 -2.43
CA VAL A 291 -0.72 -19.75 -1.08
C VAL A 291 0.81 -19.70 -1.11
N THR A 292 1.43 -20.54 -1.93
CA THR A 292 2.91 -20.54 -2.10
C THR A 292 3.41 -19.22 -2.68
N GLN A 293 2.68 -18.65 -3.64
CA GLN A 293 3.04 -17.37 -4.23
C GLN A 293 2.85 -16.20 -3.26
N LEU A 294 1.77 -16.20 -2.47
CA LEU A 294 1.57 -15.21 -1.41
C LEU A 294 2.69 -15.22 -0.37
N ARG A 295 3.16 -16.40 0.05
CA ARG A 295 4.28 -16.54 0.99
C ARG A 295 5.61 -15.98 0.47
N ARG A 296 5.75 -15.79 -0.83
CA ARG A 296 6.94 -15.16 -1.42
C ARG A 296 6.83 -13.63 -1.47
N LEU A 297 5.62 -13.10 -1.31
CA LEU A 297 5.33 -11.67 -1.27
C LEU A 297 5.30 -11.11 0.16
N LEU A 298 5.14 -11.99 1.15
CA LEU A 298 5.27 -11.73 2.58
C LEU A 298 6.74 -11.80 3.02
#